data_4c277658f03f0d40a3eec15d79d3bd56
#
_entry.id   4c277658f03f0d40a3eec15d79d3bd56
#
_cell.length_a   1.000
_cell.length_b   1.000
_cell.length_c   1.000
_cell.angle_alpha   90.00
_cell.angle_beta   90.00
_cell.angle_gamma   90.00
#
_symmetry.space_group_name_H-M   'P 1'
#
loop_
_entity.id
_entity.type
_entity.pdbx_description
1 polymer ?
#
loop_
_entity_poly.entity_id
_entity_poly.type
_entity_poly.pdbx_seq_one_letter_code
_entity_poly.pdbx_strand_id
1 'polypeptide(L)'
;MTQVVDPVEFLVEAARTSFAAFVSAVHRPRYKHSAFSAAVCRAIDQFVEDLIAGKRPVLMLTAPPQHGKSSLISRCLPPYLMGRLLRELPGVRIACASYAQGLANRNRRDAQAIMAEPIYREIFPYASLIGFKGIDNVSDGLEVPGGGWLRGVGIGGGLTGFPLEVGIVDDAVKNAEEALSETIQERNRDWFDSVLQTRLQQRSGVVIIGTPWSAQDLLAHVRRVFESQANFTLLSFPALNLPDELGYDPGLPPGALVPHLHDETKLREIKRNISAMWWAAMFQQTPLADVGAIFPRAHVRHYRRADLPRSFKRKIITVDATFKDAKTSDFVAVGVWGLDANDNVWLIDKRRERLGFVATAQAIADLRGKPPDTHR
;
A
#
# COMPACT_ATOMS: atom_id res chain seq x y z
N MET A 1 -6.28 -1.46 -53.09
CA MET A 1 -5.39 -2.42 -52.43
C MET A 1 -5.41 -2.07 -50.94
N THR A 2 -6.12 -2.79 -50.10
CA THR A 2 -6.12 -2.63 -48.66
C THR A 2 -4.76 -3.15 -48.16
N GLN A 3 -3.88 -2.26 -47.70
CA GLN A 3 -2.64 -2.68 -47.03
C GLN A 3 -3.02 -3.51 -45.81
N VAL A 4 -2.66 -4.78 -45.81
CA VAL A 4 -2.74 -5.64 -44.63
C VAL A 4 -1.61 -5.18 -43.71
N VAL A 5 -1.94 -4.39 -42.70
CA VAL A 5 -0.96 -3.97 -41.68
C VAL A 5 -0.52 -5.23 -40.91
N ASP A 6 0.79 -5.43 -40.74
CA ASP A 6 1.32 -6.50 -39.92
C ASP A 6 0.78 -6.34 -38.48
N PRO A 7 0.14 -7.39 -37.92
CA PRO A 7 -0.37 -7.34 -36.54
C PRO A 7 0.69 -6.95 -35.50
N VAL A 8 1.97 -7.23 -35.78
CA VAL A 8 3.08 -6.85 -34.89
C VAL A 8 3.34 -5.35 -34.99
N GLU A 9 3.41 -4.82 -36.19
CA GLU A 9 3.61 -3.39 -36.46
C GLU A 9 2.47 -2.56 -35.84
N PHE A 10 1.22 -3.00 -36.02
CA PHE A 10 0.07 -2.36 -35.38
C PHE A 10 0.20 -2.36 -33.85
N LEU A 11 0.60 -3.50 -33.23
CA LEU A 11 0.78 -3.57 -31.77
C LEU A 11 1.91 -2.65 -31.28
N VAL A 12 3.03 -2.58 -32.00
CA VAL A 12 4.16 -1.69 -31.70
C VAL A 12 3.72 -0.24 -31.71
N GLU A 13 2.97 0.17 -32.73
CA GLU A 13 2.47 1.56 -32.83
C GLU A 13 1.46 1.86 -31.69
N ALA A 14 0.52 0.97 -31.42
CA ALA A 14 -0.42 1.12 -30.33
C ALA A 14 0.28 1.17 -28.95
N ALA A 15 1.36 0.41 -28.76
CA ALA A 15 2.11 0.35 -27.52
C ALA A 15 2.84 1.66 -27.18
N ARG A 16 2.99 2.57 -28.12
CA ARG A 16 3.60 3.90 -27.87
C ARG A 16 2.70 4.82 -27.05
N THR A 17 1.40 4.62 -27.09
CA THR A 17 0.42 5.50 -26.42
C THR A 17 -0.58 4.77 -25.55
N SER A 18 -0.66 3.45 -25.64
CA SER A 18 -1.53 2.60 -24.81
C SER A 18 -0.73 1.68 -23.91
N PHE A 19 -0.91 1.81 -22.60
CA PHE A 19 -0.27 0.93 -21.62
C PHE A 19 -0.74 -0.53 -21.77
N ALA A 20 -2.00 -0.75 -22.13
CA ALA A 20 -2.51 -2.10 -22.39
C ALA A 20 -1.79 -2.77 -23.57
N ALA A 21 -1.60 -2.04 -24.67
CA ALA A 21 -0.86 -2.54 -25.83
C ALA A 21 0.63 -2.76 -25.50
N PHE A 22 1.23 -1.86 -24.71
CA PHE A 22 2.61 -2.02 -24.22
C PHE A 22 2.78 -3.29 -23.39
N VAL A 23 1.90 -3.53 -22.40
CA VAL A 23 1.93 -4.75 -21.58
C VAL A 23 1.78 -6.00 -22.45
N SER A 24 0.87 -5.96 -23.45
CA SER A 24 0.71 -7.06 -24.39
C SER A 24 1.94 -7.30 -25.23
N ALA A 25 2.63 -6.25 -25.68
CA ALA A 25 3.84 -6.35 -26.50
C ALA A 25 5.01 -6.96 -25.74
N VAL A 26 5.29 -6.48 -24.50
CA VAL A 26 6.45 -6.94 -23.71
C VAL A 26 6.25 -8.32 -23.06
N HIS A 27 5.00 -8.81 -22.96
CA HIS A 27 4.69 -10.13 -22.38
C HIS A 27 4.21 -11.17 -23.40
N ARG A 28 4.39 -10.93 -24.71
CA ARG A 28 3.94 -11.87 -25.77
C ARG A 28 4.50 -13.27 -25.59
N PRO A 29 3.69 -14.32 -25.85
CA PRO A 29 2.25 -14.37 -26.15
C PRO A 29 1.37 -14.59 -24.90
N ARG A 30 1.90 -14.40 -23.70
CA ARG A 30 1.35 -14.98 -22.45
C ARG A 30 0.41 -14.08 -21.66
N TYR A 31 0.39 -12.75 -21.89
CA TYR A 31 -0.42 -11.86 -21.06
C TYR A 31 -1.92 -11.97 -21.43
N LYS A 32 -2.75 -12.25 -20.42
CA LYS A 32 -4.20 -12.26 -20.55
C LYS A 32 -4.79 -11.08 -19.79
N HIS A 33 -5.33 -10.11 -20.52
CA HIS A 33 -6.05 -9.01 -19.91
C HIS A 33 -7.33 -9.51 -19.22
N SER A 34 -7.56 -9.03 -18.01
CA SER A 34 -8.80 -9.14 -17.25
C SER A 34 -9.49 -7.77 -17.20
N ALA A 35 -10.73 -7.71 -16.72
CA ALA A 35 -11.41 -6.44 -16.45
C ALA A 35 -10.59 -5.55 -15.51
N PHE A 36 -9.95 -6.15 -14.49
CA PHE A 36 -9.01 -5.50 -13.59
C PHE A 36 -7.85 -4.85 -14.34
N SER A 37 -7.08 -5.62 -15.10
CA SER A 37 -5.92 -5.09 -15.82
C SER A 37 -6.32 -4.04 -16.86
N ALA A 38 -7.46 -4.20 -17.52
CA ALA A 38 -7.98 -3.22 -18.48
C ALA A 38 -8.33 -1.88 -17.79
N ALA A 39 -8.95 -1.92 -16.60
CA ALA A 39 -9.25 -0.72 -15.83
C ALA A 39 -7.98 -0.01 -15.36
N VAL A 40 -7.00 -0.78 -14.85
CA VAL A 40 -5.69 -0.23 -14.45
C VAL A 40 -4.98 0.41 -15.63
N CYS A 41 -4.94 -0.25 -16.79
CA CYS A 41 -4.26 0.29 -17.97
C CYS A 41 -4.90 1.61 -18.44
N ARG A 42 -6.22 1.72 -18.47
CA ARG A 42 -6.91 2.99 -18.81
C ARG A 42 -6.58 4.10 -17.83
N ALA A 43 -6.52 3.79 -16.53
CA ALA A 43 -6.17 4.80 -15.53
C ALA A 43 -4.71 5.26 -15.65
N ILE A 44 -3.80 4.37 -16.04
CA ILE A 44 -2.41 4.72 -16.31
C ILE A 44 -2.31 5.60 -17.57
N ASP A 45 -3.03 5.29 -18.64
CA ASP A 45 -3.04 6.13 -19.84
C ASP A 45 -3.55 7.55 -19.50
N GLN A 46 -4.64 7.66 -18.73
CA GLN A 46 -5.14 8.96 -18.26
C GLN A 46 -4.14 9.68 -17.34
N PHE A 47 -3.49 8.95 -16.42
CA PHE A 47 -2.45 9.50 -15.54
C PHE A 47 -1.30 10.13 -16.37
N VAL A 48 -0.85 9.47 -17.42
CA VAL A 48 0.22 9.97 -18.29
C VAL A 48 -0.21 11.26 -19.02
N GLU A 49 -1.43 11.28 -19.58
CA GLU A 49 -1.95 12.47 -20.27
C GLU A 49 -2.11 13.64 -19.29
N ASP A 50 -2.60 13.40 -18.09
CA ASP A 50 -2.76 14.43 -17.06
C ASP A 50 -1.40 14.95 -16.56
N LEU A 51 -0.40 14.07 -16.47
CA LEU A 51 0.97 14.46 -16.11
C LEU A 51 1.59 15.34 -17.22
N ILE A 52 1.47 14.95 -18.48
CA ILE A 52 1.95 15.74 -19.64
C ILE A 52 1.25 17.10 -19.66
N ALA A 53 -0.04 17.15 -19.36
CA ALA A 53 -0.81 18.39 -19.25
C ALA A 53 -0.49 19.23 -18.00
N GLY A 54 0.39 18.76 -17.09
CA GLY A 54 0.81 19.48 -15.89
C GLY A 54 -0.22 19.49 -14.76
N LYS A 55 -1.19 18.56 -14.75
CA LYS A 55 -2.24 18.47 -13.74
C LYS A 55 -1.80 17.85 -12.42
N ARG A 56 -0.58 17.35 -12.32
CA ARG A 56 0.00 16.72 -11.12
C ARG A 56 -0.86 15.56 -10.58
N PRO A 57 -1.16 14.54 -11.41
CA PRO A 57 -2.06 13.47 -11.04
C PRO A 57 -1.54 12.62 -9.87
N VAL A 58 -2.45 12.19 -9.02
CA VAL A 58 -2.22 11.18 -7.97
C VAL A 58 -3.13 9.99 -8.24
N LEU A 59 -2.56 8.86 -8.62
CA LEU A 59 -3.28 7.61 -8.86
C LEU A 59 -3.03 6.65 -7.71
N MET A 60 -4.07 6.31 -7.00
CA MET A 60 -4.04 5.29 -5.95
C MET A 60 -4.76 4.03 -6.43
N LEU A 61 -4.09 2.89 -6.31
CA LEU A 61 -4.59 1.59 -6.69
C LEU A 61 -4.52 0.62 -5.51
N THR A 62 -5.67 0.08 -5.10
CA THR A 62 -5.71 -1.00 -4.11
C THR A 62 -6.28 -2.27 -4.73
N ALA A 63 -5.60 -3.39 -4.47
CA ALA A 63 -6.02 -4.69 -4.97
C ALA A 63 -5.46 -5.82 -4.08
N PRO A 64 -6.09 -7.00 -4.09
CA PRO A 64 -5.68 -8.13 -3.26
C PRO A 64 -4.27 -8.63 -3.58
N PRO A 65 -3.64 -9.36 -2.64
CA PRO A 65 -2.36 -10.04 -2.91
C PRO A 65 -2.48 -10.99 -4.09
N GLN A 66 -1.39 -11.14 -4.87
CA GLN A 66 -1.26 -12.11 -5.96
C GLN A 66 -2.27 -11.97 -7.14
N HIS A 67 -2.89 -10.80 -7.30
CA HIS A 67 -3.77 -10.50 -8.44
C HIS A 67 -3.07 -9.75 -9.58
N GLY A 68 -1.73 -9.73 -9.62
CA GLY A 68 -0.96 -9.18 -10.73
C GLY A 68 -0.65 -7.67 -10.65
N LYS A 69 -1.02 -6.98 -9.55
CA LYS A 69 -0.79 -5.53 -9.39
C LYS A 69 0.67 -5.11 -9.61
N SER A 70 1.62 -5.75 -8.92
CA SER A 70 3.06 -5.40 -9.03
C SER A 70 3.65 -5.74 -10.39
N SER A 71 3.10 -6.74 -11.11
CA SER A 71 3.51 -7.03 -12.49
C SER A 71 3.22 -5.86 -13.42
N LEU A 72 2.04 -5.24 -13.29
CA LEU A 72 1.68 -4.07 -14.09
C LEU A 72 2.45 -2.83 -13.63
N ILE A 73 2.42 -2.51 -12.34
CA ILE A 73 2.88 -1.22 -11.85
C ILE A 73 4.38 -1.21 -11.59
N SER A 74 4.92 -2.21 -10.91
CA SER A 74 6.33 -2.15 -10.51
C SER A 74 7.29 -2.56 -11.64
N ARG A 75 6.81 -3.40 -12.59
CA ARG A 75 7.66 -3.92 -13.67
C ARG A 75 7.40 -3.24 -15.00
N CYS A 76 6.13 -3.10 -15.42
CA CYS A 76 5.79 -2.58 -16.75
C CYS A 76 5.63 -1.05 -16.77
N LEU A 77 5.15 -0.42 -15.68
CA LEU A 77 4.90 1.01 -15.67
C LEU A 77 6.18 1.85 -15.77
N PRO A 78 7.27 1.60 -15.02
CA PRO A 78 8.48 2.43 -15.13
C PRO A 78 9.07 2.49 -16.54
N PRO A 79 9.26 1.38 -17.29
CA PRO A 79 9.73 1.45 -18.67
C PRO A 79 8.74 2.13 -19.61
N TYR A 80 7.42 1.93 -19.44
CA TYR A 80 6.42 2.63 -20.22
C TYR A 80 6.47 4.14 -20.00
N LEU A 81 6.50 4.59 -18.74
CA LEU A 81 6.64 6.01 -18.41
C LEU A 81 7.92 6.60 -18.98
N MET A 82 9.04 5.88 -18.86
CA MET A 82 10.30 6.32 -19.42
C MET A 82 10.18 6.56 -20.92
N GLY A 83 9.62 5.61 -21.67
CA GLY A 83 9.39 5.72 -23.09
C GLY A 83 8.41 6.86 -23.45
N ARG A 84 7.31 6.99 -22.73
CA ARG A 84 6.28 8.00 -22.99
C ARG A 84 6.73 9.42 -22.65
N LEU A 85 7.41 9.58 -21.53
CA LEU A 85 7.67 10.92 -20.97
C LEU A 85 8.98 11.53 -21.46
N LEU A 86 9.97 10.73 -21.89
CA LEU A 86 11.30 11.24 -22.18
C LEU A 86 11.32 12.27 -23.31
N ARG A 87 10.37 12.23 -24.25
CA ARG A 87 10.23 13.23 -25.32
C ARG A 87 9.55 14.52 -24.83
N GLU A 88 8.59 14.37 -23.92
CA GLU A 88 7.79 15.50 -23.40
C GLU A 88 8.49 16.18 -22.21
N LEU A 89 9.28 15.41 -21.46
CA LEU A 89 10.02 15.81 -20.27
C LEU A 89 11.47 15.29 -20.36
N PRO A 90 12.35 15.95 -21.15
CA PRO A 90 13.74 15.54 -21.23
C PRO A 90 14.42 15.45 -19.86
N GLY A 91 15.14 14.36 -19.60
CA GLY A 91 15.77 14.15 -18.32
C GLY A 91 14.80 13.68 -17.22
N VAL A 92 13.61 13.12 -17.57
CA VAL A 92 12.62 12.61 -16.63
C VAL A 92 13.21 11.64 -15.59
N ARG A 93 12.88 11.85 -14.33
CA ARG A 93 13.36 11.04 -13.20
C ARG A 93 12.19 10.35 -12.51
N ILE A 94 12.32 9.04 -12.41
CA ILE A 94 11.31 8.16 -11.85
C ILE A 94 11.91 7.46 -10.63
N ALA A 95 11.25 7.52 -9.47
CA ALA A 95 11.59 6.71 -8.31
C ALA A 95 10.55 5.63 -8.07
N CYS A 96 11.01 4.39 -7.86
CA CYS A 96 10.20 3.25 -7.48
C CYS A 96 10.50 2.89 -6.03
N ALA A 97 9.56 3.16 -5.14
CA ALA A 97 9.69 2.91 -3.71
C ALA A 97 8.95 1.63 -3.31
N SER A 98 9.52 0.89 -2.35
CA SER A 98 8.89 -0.30 -1.74
C SER A 98 9.30 -0.39 -0.27
N TYR A 99 8.64 -1.24 0.53
CA TYR A 99 8.94 -1.39 1.97
C TYR A 99 10.43 -1.72 2.26
N ALA A 100 11.16 -2.28 1.31
CA ALA A 100 12.58 -2.63 1.46
C ALA A 100 13.39 -2.28 0.21
N GLN A 101 14.63 -1.79 0.42
CA GLN A 101 15.57 -1.45 -0.66
C GLN A 101 15.82 -2.61 -1.62
N GLY A 102 15.94 -3.85 -1.09
CA GLY A 102 16.15 -5.05 -1.91
C GLY A 102 15.01 -5.33 -2.89
N LEU A 103 13.75 -5.07 -2.48
CA LEU A 103 12.57 -5.21 -3.35
C LEU A 103 12.55 -4.09 -4.40
N ALA A 104 12.78 -2.85 -3.99
CA ALA A 104 12.85 -1.71 -4.92
C ALA A 104 13.92 -1.92 -6.00
N ASN A 105 15.10 -2.43 -5.62
CA ASN A 105 16.16 -2.75 -6.56
C ASN A 105 15.81 -3.93 -7.48
N ARG A 106 15.03 -4.91 -7.01
CA ARG A 106 14.52 -5.98 -7.87
C ARG A 106 13.56 -5.42 -8.92
N ASN A 107 12.59 -4.62 -8.50
CA ASN A 107 11.62 -3.99 -9.39
C ASN A 107 12.32 -3.12 -10.44
N ARG A 108 13.34 -2.36 -10.06
CA ARG A 108 14.17 -1.59 -10.99
C ARG A 108 14.88 -2.47 -12.01
N ARG A 109 15.47 -3.61 -11.58
CA ARG A 109 16.12 -4.55 -12.51
C ARG A 109 15.13 -5.21 -13.46
N ASP A 110 13.92 -5.54 -13.00
CA ASP A 110 12.88 -6.10 -13.86
C ASP A 110 12.44 -5.08 -14.92
N ALA A 111 12.32 -3.80 -14.56
CA ALA A 111 12.06 -2.72 -15.52
C ALA A 111 13.22 -2.54 -16.52
N GLN A 112 14.46 -2.57 -16.04
CA GLN A 112 15.68 -2.53 -16.86
C GLN A 112 15.72 -3.68 -17.87
N ALA A 113 15.35 -4.89 -17.46
CA ALA A 113 15.28 -6.04 -18.36
C ALA A 113 14.31 -5.82 -19.53
N ILE A 114 13.13 -5.26 -19.24
CA ILE A 114 12.15 -4.87 -20.29
C ILE A 114 12.76 -3.84 -21.25
N MET A 115 13.47 -2.83 -20.73
CA MET A 115 14.07 -1.77 -21.56
C MET A 115 15.24 -2.29 -22.43
N ALA A 116 15.80 -3.45 -22.11
CA ALA A 116 16.82 -4.14 -22.89
C ALA A 116 16.24 -5.10 -23.95
N GLU A 117 14.93 -5.30 -24.00
CA GLU A 117 14.27 -6.19 -24.97
C GLU A 117 14.22 -5.56 -26.38
N PRO A 118 14.37 -6.38 -27.46
CA PRO A 118 14.22 -5.89 -28.83
C PRO A 118 12.88 -5.20 -29.08
N ILE A 119 11.78 -5.75 -28.58
CA ILE A 119 10.45 -5.17 -28.75
C ILE A 119 10.33 -3.79 -28.10
N TYR A 120 10.98 -3.56 -26.95
CA TYR A 120 11.01 -2.24 -26.33
C TYR A 120 11.73 -1.22 -27.22
N ARG A 121 12.82 -1.61 -27.90
CA ARG A 121 13.52 -0.75 -28.84
C ARG A 121 12.67 -0.40 -30.06
N GLU A 122 11.82 -1.30 -30.53
CA GLU A 122 10.87 -1.02 -31.60
C GLU A 122 9.81 0.01 -31.17
N ILE A 123 9.32 -0.11 -29.93
CA ILE A 123 8.32 0.83 -29.39
C ILE A 123 8.96 2.18 -29.05
N PHE A 124 10.05 2.19 -28.28
CA PHE A 124 10.73 3.38 -27.76
C PHE A 124 12.25 3.37 -28.07
N PRO A 125 12.65 3.57 -29.34
CA PRO A 125 14.05 3.44 -29.74
C PRO A 125 14.99 4.40 -29.02
N TYR A 126 14.50 5.57 -28.62
CA TYR A 126 15.26 6.61 -27.93
C TYR A 126 15.40 6.38 -26.40
N ALA A 127 14.68 5.43 -25.84
CA ALA A 127 14.75 5.05 -24.42
C ALA A 127 15.31 3.63 -24.21
N SER A 128 15.63 2.91 -25.30
CA SER A 128 16.13 1.54 -25.23
C SER A 128 17.55 1.48 -24.69
N LEU A 129 17.81 0.49 -23.85
CA LEU A 129 19.16 0.22 -23.31
C LEU A 129 20.05 -0.59 -24.26
N ILE A 130 19.53 -1.07 -25.40
CA ILE A 130 20.32 -1.82 -26.37
C ILE A 130 21.42 -0.93 -26.97
N GLY A 131 22.69 -1.29 -26.71
CA GLY A 131 23.86 -0.55 -27.18
C GLY A 131 24.21 0.68 -26.33
N PHE A 132 23.44 0.98 -25.26
CA PHE A 132 23.71 2.07 -24.35
C PHE A 132 24.58 1.62 -23.17
N LYS A 133 25.66 2.40 -22.89
CA LYS A 133 26.56 2.18 -21.76
C LYS A 133 26.44 3.32 -20.75
N GLY A 134 25.23 3.51 -20.23
CA GLY A 134 24.99 4.48 -19.18
C GLY A 134 25.37 3.97 -17.79
N ILE A 135 25.17 4.80 -16.79
CA ILE A 135 25.39 4.46 -15.39
C ILE A 135 24.30 3.47 -14.93
N ASP A 136 24.73 2.32 -14.45
CA ASP A 136 23.87 1.37 -13.73
C ASP A 136 24.49 1.10 -12.36
N ASN A 137 24.15 1.93 -11.39
CA ASN A 137 24.61 1.84 -10.02
C ASN A 137 23.41 1.60 -9.10
N VAL A 138 23.48 0.56 -8.27
CA VAL A 138 22.40 0.19 -7.34
C VAL A 138 22.03 1.33 -6.40
N SER A 139 23.00 2.16 -5.98
CA SER A 139 22.77 3.30 -5.09
C SER A 139 22.24 4.53 -5.82
N ASP A 140 22.70 4.76 -7.06
CA ASP A 140 22.41 5.98 -7.81
C ASP A 140 21.26 5.81 -8.81
N GLY A 141 20.96 4.55 -9.17
CA GLY A 141 19.90 4.20 -10.11
C GLY A 141 20.43 3.83 -11.50
N LEU A 142 19.54 3.80 -12.45
CA LEU A 142 19.79 3.50 -13.86
C LEU A 142 19.61 4.77 -14.68
N GLU A 143 20.68 5.21 -15.35
CA GLU A 143 20.59 6.21 -16.40
C GLU A 143 20.10 5.57 -17.70
N VAL A 144 19.24 6.28 -18.43
CA VAL A 144 18.75 5.84 -19.74
C VAL A 144 19.14 6.83 -20.83
N PRO A 145 19.15 6.42 -22.10
CA PRO A 145 19.37 7.34 -23.23
C PRO A 145 18.45 8.56 -23.11
N GLY A 146 18.96 9.73 -23.51
CA GLY A 146 18.20 10.99 -23.38
C GLY A 146 18.22 11.62 -21.98
N GLY A 147 19.05 11.08 -21.05
CA GLY A 147 19.29 11.65 -19.73
C GLY A 147 18.20 11.33 -18.68
N GLY A 148 17.29 10.41 -18.97
CA GLY A 148 16.31 9.94 -17.99
C GLY A 148 16.94 9.07 -16.90
N TRP A 149 16.30 9.03 -15.71
CA TRP A 149 16.77 8.25 -14.57
C TRP A 149 15.67 7.41 -13.95
N LEU A 150 16.01 6.17 -13.60
CA LEU A 150 15.15 5.25 -12.87
C LEU A 150 15.83 4.81 -11.58
N ARG A 151 15.26 5.15 -10.43
CA ARG A 151 15.82 4.84 -9.11
C ARG A 151 14.91 3.93 -8.30
N GLY A 152 15.48 2.87 -7.70
CA GLY A 152 14.80 2.06 -6.69
C GLY A 152 15.15 2.55 -5.28
N VAL A 153 14.14 2.79 -4.42
CA VAL A 153 14.35 3.28 -3.06
C VAL A 153 13.49 2.52 -2.05
N GLY A 154 14.09 2.11 -0.92
CA GLY A 154 13.32 1.60 0.22
C GLY A 154 12.61 2.73 0.95
N ILE A 155 11.38 2.53 1.42
CA ILE A 155 10.68 3.50 2.28
C ILE A 155 11.52 3.75 3.54
N GLY A 156 11.70 5.02 3.90
CA GLY A 156 12.69 5.46 4.88
C GLY A 156 14.07 5.76 4.28
N GLY A 157 14.33 5.39 3.03
CA GLY A 157 15.54 5.74 2.29
C GLY A 157 15.52 7.17 1.76
N GLY A 158 16.72 7.71 1.45
CA GLY A 158 16.87 9.08 1.00
C GLY A 158 16.64 9.27 -0.49
N LEU A 159 15.89 10.33 -0.82
CA LEU A 159 15.78 10.91 -2.16
C LEU A 159 16.44 12.29 -2.21
N THR A 160 17.28 12.61 -1.25
CA THR A 160 17.94 13.91 -1.13
C THR A 160 18.76 14.22 -2.37
N GLY A 161 18.57 15.42 -2.95
CA GLY A 161 19.24 15.81 -4.18
C GLY A 161 18.70 15.17 -5.46
N PHE A 162 17.65 14.35 -5.38
CA PHE A 162 17.05 13.68 -6.54
C PHE A 162 15.62 14.20 -6.77
N PRO A 163 15.44 15.26 -7.57
CA PRO A 163 14.11 15.74 -7.93
C PRO A 163 13.38 14.72 -8.79
N LEU A 164 12.03 14.68 -8.72
CA LEU A 164 11.20 13.66 -9.34
C LEU A 164 10.12 14.23 -10.23
N GLU A 165 9.95 13.68 -11.41
CA GLU A 165 8.76 13.83 -12.21
C GLU A 165 7.72 12.74 -11.91
N VAL A 166 8.16 11.51 -11.53
CA VAL A 166 7.21 10.46 -11.12
C VAL A 166 7.69 9.72 -9.88
N GLY A 167 6.84 9.65 -8.85
CA GLY A 167 6.99 8.76 -7.72
C GLY A 167 6.06 7.55 -7.84
N ILE A 168 6.61 6.34 -7.80
CA ILE A 168 5.83 5.09 -7.74
C ILE A 168 6.08 4.45 -6.38
N VAL A 169 5.03 4.18 -5.61
CA VAL A 169 5.12 3.50 -4.31
C VAL A 169 4.39 2.16 -4.41
N ASP A 170 5.11 1.06 -4.27
CA ASP A 170 4.56 -0.30 -4.30
C ASP A 170 4.77 -1.00 -2.96
N ASP A 171 3.67 -1.39 -2.32
CA ASP A 171 3.62 -2.08 -1.03
C ASP A 171 4.52 -1.43 0.04
N ALA A 172 3.95 -0.53 0.83
CA ALA A 172 4.67 0.22 1.86
C ALA A 172 4.95 -0.59 3.14
N VAL A 173 4.40 -1.79 3.27
CA VAL A 173 4.47 -2.66 4.46
C VAL A 173 4.80 -4.08 4.03
N LYS A 174 5.64 -4.75 4.81
CA LYS A 174 6.10 -6.11 4.52
C LYS A 174 5.12 -7.19 4.98
N ASN A 175 4.55 -7.02 6.17
CA ASN A 175 3.74 -8.04 6.87
C ASN A 175 2.78 -7.41 7.89
N ALA A 176 1.97 -8.25 8.54
CA ALA A 176 1.01 -7.83 9.54
C ALA A 176 1.64 -7.13 10.76
N GLU A 177 2.83 -7.54 11.20
CA GLU A 177 3.54 -6.93 12.31
C GLU A 177 3.87 -5.46 12.02
N GLU A 178 4.46 -5.18 10.84
CA GLU A 178 4.72 -3.81 10.41
C GLU A 178 3.42 -3.02 10.18
N ALA A 179 2.38 -3.67 9.65
CA ALA A 179 1.10 -3.04 9.37
C ALA A 179 0.37 -2.57 10.65
N LEU A 180 0.56 -3.26 11.76
CA LEU A 180 -0.05 -2.94 13.06
C LEU A 180 0.86 -2.09 13.95
N SER A 181 2.11 -1.86 13.57
CA SER A 181 3.06 -1.02 14.31
C SER A 181 2.81 0.46 14.03
N GLU A 182 2.32 1.20 15.02
CA GLU A 182 2.09 2.65 14.93
C GLU A 182 3.37 3.41 14.52
N THR A 183 4.52 3.03 15.08
CA THR A 183 5.83 3.63 14.77
C THR A 183 6.23 3.44 13.30
N ILE A 184 5.98 2.25 12.73
CA ILE A 184 6.29 1.99 11.32
C ILE A 184 5.33 2.76 10.42
N GLN A 185 4.04 2.80 10.76
CA GLN A 185 3.04 3.55 10.00
C GLN A 185 3.34 5.06 10.02
N GLU A 186 3.70 5.62 11.18
CA GLU A 186 4.11 7.02 11.30
C GLU A 186 5.36 7.30 10.44
N ARG A 187 6.39 6.48 10.54
CA ARG A 187 7.60 6.60 9.70
C ARG A 187 7.28 6.57 8.21
N ASN A 188 6.37 5.69 7.77
CA ASN A 188 6.00 5.57 6.36
C ASN A 188 5.24 6.81 5.87
N ARG A 189 4.35 7.37 6.70
CA ARG A 189 3.65 8.63 6.43
C ARG A 189 4.62 9.81 6.36
N ASP A 190 5.51 9.94 7.36
CA ASP A 190 6.51 10.99 7.40
C ASP A 190 7.45 10.94 6.20
N TRP A 191 7.88 9.74 5.79
CA TRP A 191 8.68 9.57 4.59
C TRP A 191 7.94 10.01 3.32
N PHE A 192 6.67 9.65 3.20
CA PHE A 192 5.86 10.08 2.07
C PHE A 192 5.73 11.60 2.02
N ASP A 193 5.38 12.23 3.14
CA ASP A 193 5.14 13.68 3.22
C ASP A 193 6.45 14.49 3.13
N SER A 194 7.50 14.09 3.87
CA SER A 194 8.72 14.89 4.01
C SER A 194 9.81 14.55 2.99
N VAL A 195 9.82 13.33 2.44
CA VAL A 195 10.84 12.90 1.48
C VAL A 195 10.29 12.84 0.07
N LEU A 196 9.24 12.05 -0.20
CA LEU A 196 8.74 11.87 -1.57
C LEU A 196 8.06 13.15 -2.09
N GLN A 197 7.09 13.69 -1.35
CA GLN A 197 6.32 14.87 -1.78
C GLN A 197 7.20 16.10 -2.02
N THR A 198 8.24 16.29 -1.19
CA THR A 198 9.15 17.43 -1.30
C THR A 198 10.12 17.35 -2.49
N ARG A 199 10.19 16.22 -3.18
CA ARG A 199 11.03 16.02 -4.38
C ARG A 199 10.27 16.18 -5.68
N LEU A 200 8.94 16.20 -5.62
CA LEU A 200 8.10 16.32 -6.80
C LEU A 200 8.27 17.69 -7.46
N GLN A 201 8.50 17.67 -8.77
CA GLN A 201 8.67 18.87 -9.58
C GLN A 201 7.31 19.49 -9.93
N GLN A 202 7.32 20.65 -10.61
CA GLN A 202 6.10 21.32 -11.05
C GLN A 202 5.24 20.45 -11.96
N ARG A 203 5.86 19.72 -12.90
CA ARG A 203 5.21 18.72 -13.74
C ARG A 203 5.54 17.35 -13.20
N SER A 204 4.73 16.86 -12.29
CA SER A 204 4.98 15.58 -11.63
C SER A 204 3.69 14.84 -11.32
N GLY A 205 3.79 13.55 -11.04
CA GLY A 205 2.68 12.72 -10.59
C GLY A 205 3.13 11.60 -9.65
N VAL A 206 2.17 11.03 -8.93
CA VAL A 206 2.43 9.93 -7.99
C VAL A 206 1.48 8.77 -8.28
N VAL A 207 2.04 7.58 -8.37
CA VAL A 207 1.28 6.32 -8.43
C VAL A 207 1.53 5.55 -7.14
N ILE A 208 0.49 5.24 -6.40
CA ILE A 208 0.58 4.46 -5.17
C ILE A 208 -0.24 3.20 -5.33
N ILE A 209 0.40 2.07 -5.11
CA ILE A 209 -0.23 0.77 -5.19
C ILE A 209 0.06 -0.04 -3.95
N GLY A 210 -0.92 -0.78 -3.49
CA GLY A 210 -0.74 -1.69 -2.37
C GLY A 210 -1.97 -2.50 -2.04
N THR A 211 -1.79 -3.34 -1.05
CA THR A 211 -2.87 -4.03 -0.38
C THR A 211 -3.12 -3.30 0.94
N PRO A 212 -4.35 -2.83 1.23
CA PRO A 212 -4.67 -2.23 2.52
C PRO A 212 -4.51 -3.26 3.65
N TRP A 213 -3.87 -2.86 4.73
CA TRP A 213 -3.68 -3.69 5.92
C TRP A 213 -4.44 -3.15 7.12
N SER A 214 -4.46 -1.83 7.29
CA SER A 214 -5.13 -1.15 8.39
C SER A 214 -5.74 0.18 7.95
N ALA A 215 -6.66 0.70 8.76
CA ALA A 215 -7.25 2.02 8.54
C ALA A 215 -6.27 3.19 8.79
N GLN A 216 -5.04 2.90 9.20
CA GLN A 216 -4.01 3.89 9.53
C GLN A 216 -2.73 3.74 8.69
N ASP A 217 -2.70 2.81 7.73
CA ASP A 217 -1.57 2.60 6.86
C ASP A 217 -1.34 3.79 5.89
N LEU A 218 -0.26 3.72 5.11
CA LEU A 218 0.08 4.76 4.16
C LEU A 218 -1.03 4.98 3.11
N LEU A 219 -1.71 3.91 2.67
CA LEU A 219 -2.81 4.02 1.70
C LEU A 219 -3.98 4.83 2.28
N ALA A 220 -4.35 4.55 3.54
CA ALA A 220 -5.38 5.32 4.23
C ALA A 220 -4.98 6.79 4.45
N HIS A 221 -3.69 7.06 4.73
CA HIS A 221 -3.15 8.43 4.85
C HIS A 221 -3.27 9.19 3.53
N VAL A 222 -2.76 8.61 2.44
CA VAL A 222 -2.81 9.22 1.11
C VAL A 222 -4.25 9.49 0.67
N ARG A 223 -5.14 8.53 0.86
CA ARG A 223 -6.56 8.73 0.58
C ARG A 223 -7.11 9.95 1.33
N ARG A 224 -6.87 10.05 2.62
CA ARG A 224 -7.35 11.17 3.45
C ARG A 224 -6.81 12.52 3.00
N VAL A 225 -5.55 12.58 2.56
CA VAL A 225 -4.91 13.83 2.10
C VAL A 225 -5.40 14.26 0.73
N PHE A 226 -5.66 13.31 -0.18
CA PHE A 226 -5.90 13.63 -1.58
C PHE A 226 -7.35 13.42 -2.04
N GLU A 227 -8.21 12.71 -1.29
CA GLU A 227 -9.56 12.30 -1.72
C GLU A 227 -10.45 13.48 -2.20
N SER A 228 -10.26 14.68 -1.65
CA SER A 228 -11.01 15.88 -2.07
C SER A 228 -10.38 16.66 -3.23
N GLN A 229 -9.21 16.24 -3.71
CA GLN A 229 -8.48 16.96 -4.77
C GLN A 229 -8.92 16.48 -6.15
N ALA A 230 -9.10 17.41 -7.09
CA ALA A 230 -9.56 17.10 -8.44
C ALA A 230 -8.59 16.25 -9.28
N ASN A 231 -7.31 16.19 -8.88
CA ASN A 231 -6.26 15.42 -9.53
C ASN A 231 -6.04 14.04 -8.91
N PHE A 232 -6.88 13.62 -7.96
CA PHE A 232 -6.81 12.32 -7.31
C PHE A 232 -7.74 11.31 -7.97
N THR A 233 -7.21 10.15 -8.30
CA THR A 233 -7.97 9.00 -8.81
C THR A 233 -7.74 7.79 -7.91
N LEU A 234 -8.82 7.21 -7.39
CA LEU A 234 -8.79 5.96 -6.62
C LEU A 234 -9.40 4.82 -7.44
N LEU A 235 -8.65 3.75 -7.59
CA LEU A 235 -9.14 2.45 -8.04
C LEU A 235 -9.04 1.45 -6.89
N SER A 236 -10.15 0.89 -6.48
CA SER A 236 -10.20 -0.11 -5.40
C SER A 236 -10.91 -1.36 -5.89
N PHE A 237 -10.22 -2.50 -5.83
CA PHE A 237 -10.71 -3.74 -6.40
C PHE A 237 -10.83 -4.84 -5.33
N PRO A 238 -12.05 -5.21 -4.91
CA PRO A 238 -12.25 -6.37 -4.05
C PRO A 238 -11.88 -7.66 -4.79
N ALA A 239 -11.39 -8.68 -4.07
CA ALA A 239 -11.07 -9.98 -4.65
C ALA A 239 -12.32 -10.69 -5.15
N LEU A 240 -13.41 -10.55 -4.42
CA LEU A 240 -14.71 -11.15 -4.70
C LEU A 240 -15.77 -10.05 -4.69
N ASN A 241 -16.23 -9.66 -5.89
CA ASN A 241 -17.22 -8.61 -6.07
C ASN A 241 -18.63 -9.20 -6.11
N LEU A 242 -19.23 -9.43 -4.95
CA LEU A 242 -20.59 -9.93 -4.79
C LEU A 242 -21.38 -9.05 -3.82
N PRO A 243 -22.72 -8.92 -3.99
CA PRO A 243 -23.55 -8.03 -3.19
C PRO A 243 -23.53 -8.27 -1.67
N ASP A 244 -23.22 -9.48 -1.24
CA ASP A 244 -23.10 -9.90 0.16
C ASP A 244 -21.68 -9.77 0.73
N GLU A 245 -20.72 -9.33 -0.08
CA GLU A 245 -19.32 -9.12 0.34
C GLU A 245 -19.06 -7.64 0.67
N LEU A 246 -18.13 -7.42 1.61
CA LEU A 246 -17.60 -6.08 1.88
C LEU A 246 -16.87 -5.53 0.65
N GLY A 247 -16.96 -4.22 0.44
CA GLY A 247 -16.29 -3.57 -0.69
C GLY A 247 -16.95 -3.85 -2.05
N TYR A 248 -18.17 -4.41 -2.06
CA TYR A 248 -18.94 -4.58 -3.29
C TYR A 248 -19.06 -3.27 -4.07
N ASP A 249 -18.76 -3.32 -5.35
CA ASP A 249 -18.89 -2.19 -6.27
C ASP A 249 -19.74 -2.62 -7.49
N PRO A 250 -20.96 -2.08 -7.67
CA PRO A 250 -21.83 -2.41 -8.80
C PRO A 250 -21.26 -1.97 -10.16
N GLY A 251 -20.25 -1.09 -10.17
CA GLY A 251 -19.51 -0.67 -11.38
C GLY A 251 -18.48 -1.69 -11.86
N LEU A 252 -18.17 -2.70 -11.06
CA LEU A 252 -17.24 -3.77 -11.43
C LEU A 252 -17.99 -5.05 -11.84
N PRO A 253 -17.40 -5.89 -12.70
CA PRO A 253 -17.97 -7.21 -13.01
C PRO A 253 -18.18 -8.03 -11.73
N PRO A 254 -19.29 -8.78 -11.63
CA PRO A 254 -19.52 -9.65 -10.49
C PRO A 254 -18.59 -10.87 -10.48
N GLY A 255 -18.33 -11.43 -9.29
CA GLY A 255 -17.50 -12.61 -9.08
C GLY A 255 -16.05 -12.31 -8.77
N ALA A 256 -15.16 -13.24 -9.09
CA ALA A 256 -13.73 -13.14 -8.82
C ALA A 256 -13.06 -12.09 -9.70
N LEU A 257 -12.20 -11.25 -9.10
CA LEU A 257 -11.51 -10.15 -9.78
C LEU A 257 -10.64 -10.60 -10.96
N VAL A 258 -9.88 -11.66 -10.78
CA VAL A 258 -8.98 -12.23 -11.81
C VAL A 258 -9.17 -13.76 -11.82
N PRO A 259 -10.24 -14.28 -12.46
CA PRO A 259 -10.63 -15.68 -12.32
C PRO A 259 -9.58 -16.71 -12.77
N HIS A 260 -8.70 -16.35 -13.69
CA HIS A 260 -7.63 -17.24 -14.16
C HIS A 260 -6.44 -17.33 -13.19
N LEU A 261 -6.35 -16.46 -12.20
CA LEU A 261 -5.36 -16.51 -11.10
C LEU A 261 -6.00 -17.09 -9.83
N HIS A 262 -7.16 -16.55 -9.46
CA HIS A 262 -7.93 -16.97 -8.29
C HIS A 262 -9.41 -17.00 -8.67
N ASP A 263 -9.95 -18.19 -8.86
CA ASP A 263 -11.39 -18.38 -9.07
C ASP A 263 -12.18 -18.19 -7.75
N GLU A 264 -13.48 -18.14 -7.87
CA GLU A 264 -14.37 -17.92 -6.72
C GLU A 264 -14.23 -19.06 -5.67
N THR A 265 -14.02 -20.29 -6.11
CA THR A 265 -13.84 -21.45 -5.21
C THR A 265 -12.60 -21.26 -4.35
N LYS A 266 -11.47 -20.86 -4.97
CA LYS A 266 -10.23 -20.58 -4.25
C LYS A 266 -10.36 -19.39 -3.31
N LEU A 267 -11.04 -18.32 -3.73
CA LEU A 267 -11.25 -17.16 -2.86
C LEU A 267 -12.13 -17.49 -1.65
N ARG A 268 -13.18 -18.31 -1.82
CA ARG A 268 -14.02 -18.80 -0.72
C ARG A 268 -13.25 -19.71 0.24
N GLU A 269 -12.32 -20.52 -0.27
CA GLU A 269 -11.41 -21.32 0.55
C GLU A 269 -10.51 -20.42 1.40
N ILE A 270 -9.87 -19.41 0.79
CA ILE A 270 -9.04 -18.43 1.51
C ILE A 270 -9.86 -17.73 2.59
N LYS A 271 -11.08 -17.25 2.27
CA LYS A 271 -11.99 -16.59 3.22
C LYS A 271 -12.26 -17.44 4.46
N ARG A 272 -12.42 -18.76 4.29
CA ARG A 272 -12.64 -19.68 5.43
C ARG A 272 -11.41 -19.90 6.30
N ASN A 273 -10.20 -19.73 5.73
CA ASN A 273 -8.94 -20.08 6.36
C ASN A 273 -8.22 -18.90 7.03
N ILE A 274 -8.68 -17.65 6.78
CA ILE A 274 -8.10 -16.46 7.39
C ILE A 274 -9.12 -15.74 8.27
N SER A 275 -8.66 -14.85 9.15
CA SER A 275 -9.57 -14.08 9.99
C SER A 275 -10.42 -13.12 9.16
N ALA A 276 -11.64 -12.81 9.63
CA ALA A 276 -12.53 -11.85 9.00
C ALA A 276 -11.87 -10.47 8.81
N MET A 277 -11.01 -10.06 9.74
CA MET A 277 -10.24 -8.81 9.66
C MET A 277 -9.31 -8.79 8.45
N TRP A 278 -8.51 -9.85 8.25
CA TRP A 278 -7.59 -9.93 7.11
C TRP A 278 -8.33 -10.13 5.78
N TRP A 279 -9.45 -10.85 5.79
CA TRP A 279 -10.30 -10.94 4.60
C TRP A 279 -10.83 -9.55 4.20
N ALA A 280 -11.43 -8.83 5.14
CA ALA A 280 -11.96 -7.48 4.89
C ALA A 280 -10.87 -6.51 4.40
N ALA A 281 -9.73 -6.46 5.07
CA ALA A 281 -8.65 -5.54 4.72
C ALA A 281 -7.98 -5.90 3.40
N MET A 282 -7.39 -7.09 3.31
CA MET A 282 -6.46 -7.44 2.23
C MET A 282 -7.18 -7.92 0.97
N PHE A 283 -8.32 -8.62 1.12
CA PHE A 283 -9.04 -9.17 -0.02
C PHE A 283 -10.22 -8.30 -0.46
N GLN A 284 -10.93 -7.69 0.47
CA GLN A 284 -12.09 -6.86 0.16
C GLN A 284 -11.80 -5.35 0.20
N GLN A 285 -10.53 -4.95 0.36
CA GLN A 285 -10.05 -3.56 0.33
C GLN A 285 -10.77 -2.65 1.34
N THR A 286 -11.35 -3.23 2.38
CA THR A 286 -12.11 -2.55 3.41
C THR A 286 -11.48 -2.82 4.78
N PRO A 287 -10.32 -2.19 5.10
CA PRO A 287 -9.71 -2.35 6.40
C PRO A 287 -10.67 -1.81 7.47
N LEU A 288 -11.09 -2.70 8.34
CA LEU A 288 -11.91 -2.30 9.48
C LEU A 288 -11.04 -1.43 10.40
N ALA A 289 -11.57 -0.30 10.86
CA ALA A 289 -10.88 0.50 11.84
C ALA A 289 -10.58 -0.40 13.06
N ASP A 290 -9.37 -0.30 13.64
CA ASP A 290 -8.93 -1.07 14.82
C ASP A 290 -9.82 -0.92 16.05
N VAL A 291 -10.85 -0.11 15.94
CA VAL A 291 -11.85 0.13 16.97
C VAL A 291 -12.78 -1.07 17.07
N GLY A 292 -12.29 -2.14 17.70
CA GLY A 292 -13.17 -3.21 18.16
C GLY A 292 -13.31 -4.43 17.25
N ALA A 293 -12.31 -4.78 16.42
CA ALA A 293 -12.35 -6.01 15.63
C ALA A 293 -12.47 -7.29 16.50
N ILE A 294 -11.81 -7.29 17.68
CA ILE A 294 -11.93 -8.37 18.68
C ILE A 294 -13.09 -8.06 19.66
N PHE A 295 -13.27 -6.78 19.99
CA PHE A 295 -14.33 -6.31 20.88
C PHE A 295 -15.19 -5.25 20.14
N PRO A 296 -16.26 -5.64 19.41
CA PRO A 296 -17.15 -4.69 18.76
C PRO A 296 -17.67 -3.67 19.77
N ARG A 297 -17.68 -2.38 19.41
CA ARG A 297 -18.17 -1.31 20.31
C ARG A 297 -19.58 -1.58 20.84
N ALA A 298 -20.40 -2.26 20.06
CA ALA A 298 -21.76 -2.68 20.48
C ALA A 298 -21.75 -3.62 21.69
N HIS A 299 -20.65 -4.33 21.92
CA HIS A 299 -20.51 -5.23 23.09
C HIS A 299 -19.87 -4.53 24.29
N VAL A 300 -19.29 -3.33 24.13
CA VAL A 300 -18.74 -2.54 25.23
C VAL A 300 -19.86 -1.80 25.91
N ARG A 301 -20.17 -2.17 27.15
CA ARG A 301 -21.14 -1.49 27.99
C ARG A 301 -20.42 -0.50 28.89
N HIS A 302 -20.91 0.73 28.93
CA HIS A 302 -20.44 1.71 29.89
C HIS A 302 -21.25 1.59 31.21
N TYR A 303 -20.58 1.73 32.31
CA TYR A 303 -21.20 1.68 33.65
C TYR A 303 -20.79 2.91 34.47
N ARG A 304 -21.60 3.28 35.43
CA ARG A 304 -21.26 4.28 36.44
C ARG A 304 -20.49 3.58 37.56
N ARG A 305 -19.57 4.26 38.21
CA ARG A 305 -18.79 3.69 39.30
C ARG A 305 -19.63 3.10 40.42
N ALA A 306 -20.82 3.71 40.69
CA ALA A 306 -21.78 3.20 41.64
C ALA A 306 -22.36 1.83 41.27
N ASP A 307 -22.33 1.45 40.02
CA ASP A 307 -22.86 0.17 39.51
C ASP A 307 -21.86 -0.96 39.60
N LEU A 308 -20.62 -0.68 40.03
CA LEU A 308 -19.58 -1.68 40.19
C LEU A 308 -19.92 -2.71 41.27
N PRO A 309 -19.82 -4.02 41.00
CA PRO A 309 -20.06 -5.03 41.99
C PRO A 309 -19.15 -4.85 43.23
N ARG A 310 -19.73 -4.99 44.42
CA ARG A 310 -18.97 -4.91 45.68
C ARG A 310 -17.95 -6.04 45.85
N SER A 311 -18.17 -7.16 45.17
CA SER A 311 -17.26 -8.32 45.18
C SER A 311 -17.17 -8.95 43.82
N PHE A 312 -16.04 -9.57 43.53
CA PHE A 312 -15.74 -10.28 42.29
C PHE A 312 -15.29 -11.70 42.60
N LYS A 313 -15.77 -12.69 41.82
CA LYS A 313 -15.27 -14.09 41.86
C LYS A 313 -13.77 -14.14 41.67
N ARG A 314 -13.25 -13.30 40.72
CA ARG A 314 -11.84 -13.24 40.37
C ARG A 314 -11.47 -11.85 39.95
N LYS A 315 -10.25 -11.41 40.33
CA LYS A 315 -9.61 -10.20 39.77
C LYS A 315 -8.34 -10.58 39.04
N ILE A 316 -8.09 -9.97 37.91
CA ILE A 316 -6.90 -10.19 37.06
C ILE A 316 -6.30 -8.84 36.71
N ILE A 317 -4.97 -8.75 36.76
CA ILE A 317 -4.22 -7.62 36.22
C ILE A 317 -3.61 -8.09 34.91
N THR A 318 -3.93 -7.39 33.81
CA THR A 318 -3.31 -7.59 32.52
C THR A 318 -2.27 -6.50 32.30
N VAL A 319 -1.15 -6.85 31.70
CA VAL A 319 -0.06 -5.93 31.41
C VAL A 319 0.37 -6.12 29.96
N ASP A 320 0.30 -5.05 29.19
CA ASP A 320 0.95 -4.94 27.90
C ASP A 320 2.12 -3.98 28.07
N ALA A 321 3.36 -4.47 28.00
CA ALA A 321 4.54 -3.72 28.37
C ALA A 321 5.62 -3.81 27.29
N THR A 322 6.24 -2.67 27.00
CA THR A 322 7.49 -2.58 26.24
C THR A 322 8.66 -2.39 27.21
N PHE A 323 9.79 -3.07 26.95
CA PHE A 323 10.97 -3.01 27.79
C PHE A 323 12.08 -2.11 27.23
N LYS A 324 11.78 -1.26 26.25
CA LYS A 324 12.75 -0.29 25.69
C LYS A 324 12.61 1.07 26.38
N ASP A 325 13.66 1.48 27.08
CA ASP A 325 13.78 2.82 27.71
C ASP A 325 14.03 3.94 26.68
N ALA A 326 13.21 4.07 25.65
CA ALA A 326 13.35 5.15 24.68
C ALA A 326 12.16 6.11 24.77
N LYS A 327 12.41 7.42 24.58
CA LYS A 327 11.34 8.44 24.47
C LYS A 327 10.33 8.11 23.34
N THR A 328 10.69 7.21 22.44
CA THR A 328 9.89 6.72 21.31
C THR A 328 9.30 5.32 21.54
N SER A 329 9.38 4.76 22.78
CA SER A 329 8.82 3.43 23.07
C SER A 329 7.30 3.46 23.07
N ASP A 330 6.68 2.31 22.78
CA ASP A 330 5.23 2.11 22.89
C ASP A 330 4.73 2.34 24.32
N PHE A 331 3.44 2.58 24.46
CA PHE A 331 2.82 2.74 25.79
C PHE A 331 2.81 1.42 26.54
N VAL A 332 3.03 1.49 27.83
CA VAL A 332 2.67 0.41 28.77
C VAL A 332 1.20 0.57 29.13
N ALA A 333 0.41 -0.48 28.94
CA ALA A 333 -0.99 -0.53 29.34
C ALA A 333 -1.19 -1.58 30.44
N VAL A 334 -1.72 -1.16 31.57
CA VAL A 334 -2.10 -2.02 32.69
C VAL A 334 -3.58 -1.92 32.93
N GLY A 335 -4.30 -3.05 32.94
CA GLY A 335 -5.73 -3.12 33.19
C GLY A 335 -6.05 -4.01 34.39
N VAL A 336 -6.92 -3.54 35.28
CA VAL A 336 -7.47 -4.33 36.39
C VAL A 336 -8.89 -4.77 36.04
N TRP A 337 -9.09 -6.06 35.94
CA TRP A 337 -10.37 -6.65 35.54
C TRP A 337 -10.99 -7.46 36.67
N GLY A 338 -12.31 -7.44 36.77
CA GLY A 338 -13.07 -8.25 37.71
C GLY A 338 -14.12 -9.11 37.01
N LEU A 339 -14.25 -10.36 37.42
CA LEU A 339 -15.33 -11.25 37.01
C LEU A 339 -16.39 -11.29 38.12
N ASP A 340 -17.61 -10.88 37.81
CA ASP A 340 -18.72 -10.89 38.79
C ASP A 340 -19.38 -12.26 38.96
N ALA A 341 -20.39 -12.34 39.80
CA ALA A 341 -21.14 -13.57 40.06
C ALA A 341 -21.90 -14.10 38.85
N ASN A 342 -22.21 -13.22 37.87
CA ASN A 342 -22.96 -13.52 36.65
C ASN A 342 -22.03 -13.70 35.42
N ASP A 343 -20.74 -13.87 35.64
CA ASP A 343 -19.70 -14.02 34.61
C ASP A 343 -19.52 -12.78 33.70
N ASN A 344 -19.96 -11.60 34.13
CA ASN A 344 -19.63 -10.36 33.43
C ASN A 344 -18.21 -9.91 33.78
N VAL A 345 -17.49 -9.41 32.78
CA VAL A 345 -16.14 -8.87 32.92
C VAL A 345 -16.21 -7.35 33.04
N TRP A 346 -15.62 -6.82 34.09
CA TRP A 346 -15.60 -5.39 34.42
C TRP A 346 -14.17 -4.86 34.34
N LEU A 347 -13.91 -3.76 33.61
CA LEU A 347 -12.65 -3.04 33.68
C LEU A 347 -12.69 -2.09 34.89
N ILE A 348 -12.09 -2.47 35.99
CA ILE A 348 -12.17 -1.75 37.27
C ILE A 348 -11.29 -0.50 37.26
N ASP A 349 -10.04 -0.65 36.79
CA ASP A 349 -9.06 0.44 36.72
C ASP A 349 -8.10 0.23 35.53
N LYS A 350 -7.49 1.29 35.01
CA LYS A 350 -6.52 1.22 33.92
C LYS A 350 -5.47 2.31 34.07
N ARG A 351 -4.25 1.98 33.62
CA ARG A 351 -3.17 2.94 33.43
C ARG A 351 -2.53 2.77 32.05
N ARG A 352 -2.32 3.83 31.31
CA ARG A 352 -1.67 3.80 30.00
C ARG A 352 -0.69 4.97 29.96
N GLU A 353 0.60 4.66 30.05
CA GLU A 353 1.69 5.63 30.11
C GLU A 353 2.94 5.08 29.44
N ARG A 354 3.86 5.93 29.05
CA ARG A 354 5.21 5.53 28.63
C ARG A 354 6.05 5.34 29.87
N LEU A 355 6.32 4.10 30.25
CA LEU A 355 7.02 3.74 31.47
C LEU A 355 8.22 2.84 31.15
N GLY A 356 9.35 3.09 31.81
CA GLY A 356 10.45 2.15 31.85
C GLY A 356 10.15 0.96 32.76
N PHE A 357 11.02 -0.05 32.78
CA PHE A 357 10.79 -1.31 33.48
C PHE A 357 10.45 -1.13 34.98
N VAL A 358 11.24 -0.34 35.72
CA VAL A 358 11.04 -0.10 37.16
C VAL A 358 9.71 0.62 37.42
N ALA A 359 9.38 1.63 36.62
CA ALA A 359 8.13 2.38 36.75
C ALA A 359 6.91 1.50 36.38
N THR A 360 7.07 0.55 35.45
CA THR A 360 6.03 -0.42 35.10
C THR A 360 5.76 -1.37 36.26
N ALA A 361 6.82 -1.90 36.90
CA ALA A 361 6.67 -2.76 38.08
C ALA A 361 5.99 -2.00 39.24
N GLN A 362 6.33 -0.75 39.47
CA GLN A 362 5.67 0.10 40.46
C GLN A 362 4.21 0.33 40.13
N ALA A 363 3.87 0.64 38.87
CA ALA A 363 2.49 0.83 38.41
C ALA A 363 1.60 -0.42 38.64
N ILE A 364 2.17 -1.60 38.44
CA ILE A 364 1.49 -2.89 38.72
C ILE A 364 1.25 -3.06 40.23
N ALA A 365 2.28 -2.76 41.05
CA ALA A 365 2.17 -2.85 42.51
C ALA A 365 1.13 -1.87 43.05
N ASP A 366 1.10 -0.63 42.57
CA ASP A 366 0.13 0.41 42.95
C ASP A 366 -1.30 -0.02 42.61
N LEU A 367 -1.53 -0.59 41.44
CA LEU A 367 -2.86 -1.07 41.03
C LEU A 367 -3.30 -2.33 41.77
N ARG A 368 -2.36 -3.17 42.23
CA ARG A 368 -2.64 -4.36 43.04
C ARG A 368 -3.08 -4.00 44.45
N GLY A 369 -2.51 -2.93 45.03
CA GLY A 369 -2.73 -2.52 46.42
C GLY A 369 -3.94 -1.62 46.63
N LYS A 370 -4.60 -1.10 45.60
CA LYS A 370 -5.71 -0.18 45.74
C LYS A 370 -7.02 -0.89 46.07
N PRO A 371 -7.68 -0.53 47.19
CA PRO A 371 -9.08 -0.89 47.39
C PRO A 371 -9.94 -0.16 46.33
N PRO A 372 -11.13 -0.70 45.95
CA PRO A 372 -11.98 -0.15 44.89
C PRO A 372 -12.41 1.30 45.10
N ASP A 373 -12.16 1.90 46.25
CA ASP A 373 -12.73 3.19 46.68
C ASP A 373 -11.78 4.41 46.62
N THR A 374 -10.55 4.28 46.12
CA THR A 374 -9.54 5.35 46.22
C THR A 374 -9.17 6.01 44.87
N HIS A 375 -10.12 6.55 44.10
CA HIS A 375 -9.81 7.57 43.09
C HIS A 375 -10.85 8.66 43.02
N ARG A 376 -10.43 9.86 43.39
CA ARG A 376 -11.09 11.13 43.07
C ARG A 376 -10.94 11.45 41.59
#